data_7809224cb41010351f2ebe17d358a10e
#
_entry.id   7809224cb41010351f2ebe17d358a10e
#
_cell.length_a   1.000
_cell.length_b   1.000
_cell.length_c   1.000
_cell.angle_alpha   90.00
_cell.angle_beta   90.00
_cell.angle_gamma   90.00
#
_symmetry.space_group_name_H-M   'P 1'
#
loop_
_entity.id
_entity.type
_entity.pdbx_description
1 polymer ?
#
loop_
_entity_poly.entity_id
_entity_poly.type
_entity_poly.pdbx_seq_one_letter_code
_entity_poly.pdbx_strand_id
1 'polypeptide(L)'
;PGMFPQPNWIRVLHEKTSKTQDLALLSNAFAELDIWNDIKYKFQAGFDLGAKNYRDFTPSTAGGAMFTAPPQKASGQYNTNFHYSWTIENMLMYNHKFGNHNIDALVGYSAQKYSNEYNQLTATDFPSDDIPWMGAGATKNGDNNIEQWALASVIARANYSFKDRYLLQATFRRDGCSRFGA
;
A
#
# COMPACT_ATOMS: atom_id res chain seq x y z
N PRO A 1 52.79 0.52 -6.99
CA PRO A 1 51.52 1.15 -6.85
C PRO A 1 50.46 0.03 -6.91
N GLY A 2 49.92 -0.35 -5.73
CA GLY A 2 48.94 -1.40 -5.60
C GLY A 2 47.64 -0.99 -6.32
N MET A 3 47.30 -1.73 -7.36
CA MET A 3 46.02 -1.58 -8.00
C MET A 3 44.97 -2.16 -7.05
N PHE A 4 44.08 -1.35 -6.55
CA PHE A 4 42.94 -1.83 -5.79
C PHE A 4 42.13 -2.84 -6.66
N PRO A 5 41.80 -4.04 -6.15
CA PRO A 5 41.01 -4.98 -6.91
C PRO A 5 39.63 -4.33 -7.19
N GLN A 6 39.42 -4.00 -8.43
CA GLN A 6 38.12 -3.50 -8.91
C GLN A 6 37.25 -4.70 -9.27
N PRO A 7 35.97 -4.73 -8.88
CA PRO A 7 35.06 -5.73 -9.36
C PRO A 7 34.95 -5.63 -10.88
N ASN A 8 34.89 -6.76 -11.56
CA ASN A 8 34.59 -6.77 -12.98
C ASN A 8 33.10 -6.46 -13.20
N TRP A 9 32.79 -5.21 -13.43
CA TRP A 9 31.39 -4.74 -13.59
C TRP A 9 30.64 -5.42 -14.71
N ILE A 10 31.32 -5.80 -15.79
CA ILE A 10 30.72 -6.56 -16.90
C ILE A 10 30.26 -7.93 -16.39
N ARG A 11 31.09 -8.60 -15.61
CA ARG A 11 30.76 -9.88 -15.00
C ARG A 11 29.60 -9.77 -14.01
N VAL A 12 29.62 -8.76 -13.15
CA VAL A 12 28.53 -8.49 -12.20
C VAL A 12 27.19 -8.28 -12.93
N LEU A 13 27.18 -7.53 -14.02
CA LEU A 13 25.99 -7.30 -14.83
C LEU A 13 25.45 -8.58 -15.49
N HIS A 14 26.31 -9.52 -15.83
CA HIS A 14 25.89 -10.77 -16.48
C HIS A 14 25.51 -11.89 -15.51
N GLU A 15 26.17 -11.95 -14.35
CA GLU A 15 26.02 -13.07 -13.42
C GLU A 15 25.09 -12.79 -12.26
N LYS A 16 24.97 -11.51 -11.85
CA LYS A 16 24.02 -11.11 -10.81
C LYS A 16 22.59 -11.18 -11.33
N THR A 17 21.74 -11.88 -10.57
CA THR A 17 20.31 -11.93 -10.89
C THR A 17 19.52 -11.04 -9.95
N SER A 18 18.76 -10.11 -10.50
CA SER A 18 17.82 -9.29 -9.75
C SER A 18 16.46 -9.30 -10.46
N LYS A 19 15.42 -9.74 -9.77
CA LYS A 19 14.09 -9.87 -10.32
C LYS A 19 13.05 -9.29 -9.37
N THR A 20 12.22 -8.42 -9.91
CA THR A 20 11.04 -7.89 -9.22
C THR A 20 9.79 -8.35 -9.96
N GLN A 21 8.81 -8.80 -9.19
CA GLN A 21 7.46 -9.11 -9.68
C GLN A 21 6.49 -8.29 -8.85
N ASP A 22 5.67 -7.49 -9.53
CA ASP A 22 4.65 -6.66 -8.90
C ASP A 22 3.26 -7.06 -9.44
N LEU A 23 2.34 -7.27 -8.53
CA LEU A 23 0.92 -7.43 -8.80
C LEU A 23 0.19 -6.30 -8.08
N ALA A 24 -0.68 -5.59 -8.82
CA ALA A 24 -1.55 -4.58 -8.24
C ALA A 24 -2.99 -4.79 -8.75
N LEU A 25 -3.94 -4.74 -7.83
CA LEU A 25 -5.37 -4.78 -8.11
C LEU A 25 -6.03 -3.59 -7.43
N LEU A 26 -6.63 -2.71 -8.22
CA LEU A 26 -7.44 -1.60 -7.73
C LEU A 26 -8.87 -1.79 -8.23
N SER A 27 -9.83 -1.78 -7.31
CA SER A 27 -11.24 -1.96 -7.61
C SER A 27 -12.08 -0.94 -6.86
N ASN A 28 -13.05 -0.35 -7.56
CA ASN A 28 -14.05 0.53 -6.97
C ASN A 28 -15.43 0.13 -7.48
N ALA A 29 -16.38 0.10 -6.56
CA ALA A 29 -17.79 -0.11 -6.86
C ALA A 29 -18.63 0.93 -6.13
N PHE A 30 -19.72 1.36 -6.74
CA PHE A 30 -20.69 2.23 -6.08
C PHE A 30 -22.11 1.84 -6.48
N ALA A 31 -23.04 2.17 -5.62
CA ALA A 31 -24.47 2.06 -5.87
C ALA A 31 -25.17 3.31 -5.35
N GLU A 32 -26.10 3.83 -6.12
CA GLU A 32 -26.95 4.94 -5.74
C GLU A 32 -28.40 4.49 -5.79
N LEU A 33 -29.15 4.82 -4.75
CA LEU A 33 -30.57 4.47 -4.59
C LEU A 33 -31.34 5.74 -4.26
N ASP A 34 -32.31 6.07 -5.09
CA ASP A 34 -33.31 7.07 -4.79
C ASP A 34 -34.36 6.44 -3.87
N ILE A 35 -34.24 6.70 -2.55
CA ILE A 35 -35.14 6.13 -1.54
C ILE A 35 -36.48 6.86 -1.57
N TRP A 36 -36.45 8.18 -1.78
CA TRP A 36 -37.58 9.08 -1.89
C TRP A 36 -37.24 10.21 -2.85
N ASN A 37 -38.24 10.99 -3.27
CA ASN A 37 -38.03 12.09 -4.22
C ASN A 37 -36.89 13.05 -3.81
N ASP A 38 -36.67 13.19 -2.50
CA ASP A 38 -35.70 14.14 -1.94
C ASP A 38 -34.54 13.45 -1.22
N ILE A 39 -34.55 12.12 -1.10
CA ILE A 39 -33.57 11.33 -0.34
C ILE A 39 -32.86 10.35 -1.26
N LYS A 40 -31.55 10.51 -1.35
CA LYS A 40 -30.67 9.64 -2.09
C LYS A 40 -29.67 8.98 -1.14
N TYR A 41 -29.52 7.68 -1.27
CA TYR A 41 -28.45 6.92 -0.58
C TYR A 41 -27.38 6.54 -1.59
N LYS A 42 -26.13 6.76 -1.21
CA LYS A 42 -24.96 6.33 -1.99
C LYS A 42 -24.10 5.43 -1.13
N PHE A 43 -23.82 4.25 -1.66
CA PHE A 43 -22.82 3.32 -1.16
C PHE A 43 -21.61 3.33 -2.08
N GLN A 44 -20.42 3.35 -1.53
CA GLN A 44 -19.18 3.22 -2.28
C GLN A 44 -18.23 2.29 -1.54
N ALA A 45 -17.60 1.37 -2.28
CA ALA A 45 -16.58 0.47 -1.76
C ALA A 45 -15.36 0.52 -2.68
N GLY A 46 -14.19 0.67 -2.07
CA GLY A 46 -12.90 0.62 -2.73
C GLY A 46 -12.06 -0.52 -2.15
N PHE A 47 -11.32 -1.19 -2.99
CA PHE A 47 -10.37 -2.22 -2.60
C PHE A 47 -9.08 -2.05 -3.39
N ASP A 48 -7.95 -2.06 -2.68
CA ASP A 48 -6.61 -1.98 -3.23
C ASP A 48 -5.79 -3.13 -2.66
N LEU A 49 -5.10 -3.87 -3.51
CA LEU A 49 -4.23 -4.98 -3.15
C LEU A 49 -2.95 -4.89 -3.97
N GLY A 50 -1.82 -5.02 -3.31
CA GLY A 50 -0.52 -5.14 -3.97
C GLY A 50 0.30 -6.26 -3.38
N ALA A 51 0.98 -6.98 -4.27
CA ALA A 51 1.93 -8.01 -3.90
C ALA A 51 3.23 -7.82 -4.68
N LYS A 52 4.31 -7.57 -3.97
CA LYS A 52 5.64 -7.38 -4.55
C LYS A 52 6.59 -8.46 -4.06
N ASN A 53 7.22 -9.14 -5.00
CA ASN A 53 8.28 -10.09 -4.74
C ASN A 53 9.58 -9.59 -5.34
N TYR A 54 10.59 -9.43 -4.51
CA TYR A 54 11.93 -9.05 -4.94
C TYR A 54 12.89 -10.21 -4.62
N ARG A 55 13.65 -10.61 -5.63
CA ARG A 55 14.70 -11.61 -5.51
C ARG A 55 16.00 -11.05 -6.07
N ASP A 56 17.06 -11.16 -5.30
CA ASP A 56 18.40 -10.81 -5.68
C ASP A 56 19.34 -11.98 -5.34
N PHE A 57 20.22 -12.31 -6.25
CA PHE A 57 21.25 -13.31 -6.05
C PHE A 57 22.56 -12.84 -6.65
N THR A 58 23.60 -12.84 -5.83
CA THR A 58 24.96 -12.51 -6.24
C THR A 58 25.81 -13.78 -6.11
N PRO A 59 26.28 -14.36 -7.23
CA PRO A 59 27.10 -15.56 -7.21
C PRO A 59 28.51 -15.29 -6.66
N SER A 60 29.20 -16.33 -6.26
CA SER A 60 30.56 -16.27 -5.69
C SER A 60 31.57 -15.66 -6.66
N THR A 61 31.30 -15.77 -7.95
CA THR A 61 32.14 -15.29 -9.04
C THR A 61 31.96 -13.81 -9.35
N ALA A 62 30.81 -13.22 -8.99
CA ALA A 62 30.53 -11.80 -9.31
C ALA A 62 31.30 -10.81 -8.45
N GLY A 63 31.97 -11.27 -7.41
CA GLY A 63 32.77 -10.45 -6.52
C GLY A 63 31.99 -9.71 -5.46
N GLY A 64 32.62 -9.36 -4.38
CA GLY A 64 32.04 -8.68 -3.25
C GLY A 64 32.19 -7.15 -3.31
N ALA A 65 32.36 -6.58 -2.13
CA ALA A 65 32.59 -5.17 -1.96
C ALA A 65 33.85 -4.69 -2.71
N MET A 66 33.95 -3.41 -2.97
CA MET A 66 34.94 -2.71 -3.81
C MET A 66 36.41 -3.10 -3.56
N PHE A 67 36.72 -3.76 -2.43
CA PHE A 67 38.08 -4.11 -2.03
C PHE A 67 38.34 -5.60 -1.87
N THR A 68 37.39 -6.47 -2.26
CA THR A 68 37.50 -7.92 -2.10
C THR A 68 37.45 -8.61 -3.45
N ALA A 69 38.49 -9.39 -3.74
CA ALA A 69 38.55 -10.16 -4.99
C ALA A 69 37.66 -11.43 -4.94
N PRO A 70 37.08 -11.88 -6.08
CA PRO A 70 36.48 -13.20 -6.18
C PRO A 70 37.51 -14.32 -5.99
N PRO A 71 37.12 -15.56 -5.56
CA PRO A 71 35.75 -15.94 -5.22
C PRO A 71 35.33 -15.42 -3.84
N GLN A 72 34.03 -15.07 -3.74
CA GLN A 72 33.40 -14.69 -2.50
C GLN A 72 32.29 -15.64 -2.15
N LYS A 73 31.73 -15.51 -0.95
CA LYS A 73 30.53 -16.27 -0.62
C LYS A 73 29.35 -15.77 -1.42
N ALA A 74 28.68 -16.65 -2.15
CA ALA A 74 27.43 -16.30 -2.81
C ALA A 74 26.42 -15.82 -1.78
N SER A 75 25.64 -14.83 -2.15
CA SER A 75 24.64 -14.21 -1.29
C SER A 75 23.31 -14.01 -2.02
N GLY A 76 22.22 -14.16 -1.29
CA GLY A 76 20.90 -13.96 -1.83
C GLY A 76 20.00 -13.19 -0.87
N GLN A 77 19.01 -12.52 -1.45
CA GLN A 77 17.96 -11.82 -0.74
C GLN A 77 16.62 -12.09 -1.41
N TYR A 78 15.61 -12.35 -0.59
CA TYR A 78 14.24 -12.48 -1.03
C TYR A 78 13.34 -11.69 -0.13
N ASN A 79 12.67 -10.69 -0.71
CA ASN A 79 11.73 -9.85 0.01
C ASN A 79 10.34 -10.04 -0.57
N THR A 80 9.35 -10.11 0.30
CA THR A 80 7.94 -10.04 -0.08
C THR A 80 7.29 -8.87 0.63
N ASN A 81 6.47 -8.16 -0.09
CA ASN A 81 5.61 -7.13 0.46
C ASN A 81 4.20 -7.41 -0.02
N PHE A 82 3.28 -7.55 0.90
CA PHE A 82 1.86 -7.73 0.61
C PHE A 82 1.07 -6.67 1.34
N HIS A 83 0.35 -5.85 0.61
CA HIS A 83 -0.54 -4.88 1.20
C HIS A 83 -1.95 -5.00 0.66
N TYR A 84 -2.90 -4.67 1.50
CA TYR A 84 -4.27 -4.44 1.08
C TYR A 84 -4.87 -3.27 1.84
N SER A 85 -5.73 -2.56 1.18
CA SER A 85 -6.63 -1.60 1.82
C SER A 85 -8.05 -1.75 1.30
N TRP A 86 -9.01 -1.45 2.14
CA TRP A 86 -10.39 -1.31 1.75
C TRP A 86 -10.99 -0.05 2.36
N THR A 87 -11.90 0.56 1.61
CA THR A 87 -12.68 1.71 2.04
C THR A 87 -14.13 1.44 1.77
N ILE A 88 -14.98 1.72 2.75
CA ILE A 88 -16.44 1.67 2.62
C ILE A 88 -16.99 3.03 3.01
N GLU A 89 -17.83 3.58 2.16
CA GLU A 89 -18.48 4.86 2.37
C GLU A 89 -19.99 4.71 2.20
N ASN A 90 -20.73 5.26 3.14
CA ASN A 90 -22.18 5.31 3.14
C ASN A 90 -22.59 6.77 3.27
N MET A 91 -23.38 7.26 2.35
CA MET A 91 -23.84 8.64 2.33
C MET A 91 -25.35 8.70 2.14
N LEU A 92 -26.02 9.44 2.99
CA LEU A 92 -27.41 9.81 2.86
C LEU A 92 -27.48 11.30 2.50
N MET A 93 -28.11 11.60 1.40
CA MET A 93 -28.25 12.95 0.86
C MET A 93 -29.73 13.31 0.85
N TYR A 94 -30.02 14.51 1.27
CA TYR A 94 -31.35 15.10 1.24
C TYR A 94 -31.29 16.43 0.50
N ASN A 95 -32.17 16.63 -0.47
CA ASN A 95 -32.31 17.90 -1.17
C ASN A 95 -33.78 18.21 -1.35
N HIS A 96 -34.25 19.33 -0.81
CA HIS A 96 -35.62 19.74 -0.93
C HIS A 96 -35.76 21.25 -1.09
N LYS A 97 -36.60 21.65 -2.02
CA LYS A 97 -36.95 23.07 -2.27
C LYS A 97 -38.43 23.30 -1.98
N PHE A 98 -38.71 24.20 -1.04
CA PHE A 98 -40.06 24.61 -0.70
C PHE A 98 -40.18 26.13 -0.79
N GLY A 99 -40.89 26.60 -1.79
CA GLY A 99 -41.04 28.04 -2.06
C GLY A 99 -39.68 28.73 -2.31
N ASN A 100 -39.33 29.67 -1.45
CA ASN A 100 -38.06 30.42 -1.53
C ASN A 100 -36.93 29.79 -0.67
N HIS A 101 -37.15 28.63 -0.09
CA HIS A 101 -36.21 27.94 0.78
C HIS A 101 -35.64 26.71 0.05
N ASN A 102 -34.35 26.52 0.13
CA ASN A 102 -33.69 25.33 -0.36
C ASN A 102 -32.81 24.74 0.75
N ILE A 103 -32.97 23.46 1.01
CA ILE A 103 -32.18 22.70 1.99
C ILE A 103 -31.45 21.59 1.24
N ASP A 104 -30.14 21.52 1.43
CA ASP A 104 -29.28 20.43 0.98
C ASP A 104 -28.54 19.91 2.21
N ALA A 105 -28.69 18.65 2.51
CA ALA A 105 -28.06 18.03 3.66
C ALA A 105 -27.40 16.69 3.26
N LEU A 106 -26.30 16.36 3.91
CA LEU A 106 -25.57 15.13 3.74
C LEU A 106 -25.13 14.61 5.10
N VAL A 107 -25.35 13.33 5.34
CA VAL A 107 -24.74 12.58 6.43
C VAL A 107 -23.99 11.40 5.84
N GLY A 108 -22.73 11.23 6.23
CA GLY A 108 -21.88 10.16 5.74
C GLY A 108 -21.13 9.46 6.86
N TYR A 109 -20.88 8.18 6.62
CA TYR A 109 -19.99 7.35 7.41
C TYR A 109 -19.00 6.68 6.48
N SER A 110 -17.72 6.78 6.79
CA SER A 110 -16.68 6.05 6.09
C SER A 110 -15.85 5.21 7.06
N ALA A 111 -15.44 4.04 6.60
CA ALA A 111 -14.49 3.18 7.28
C ALA A 111 -13.41 2.73 6.31
N GLN A 112 -12.18 2.76 6.77
CA GLN A 112 -11.02 2.34 5.98
C GLN A 112 -10.10 1.49 6.85
N LYS A 113 -9.53 0.46 6.25
CA LYS A 113 -8.47 -0.34 6.87
C LYS A 113 -7.32 -0.52 5.89
N TYR A 114 -6.12 -0.45 6.39
CA TYR A 114 -4.89 -0.75 5.68
C TYR A 114 -4.10 -1.79 6.44
N SER A 115 -3.47 -2.71 5.70
CA SER A 115 -2.53 -3.69 6.23
C SER A 115 -1.40 -3.87 5.23
N ASN A 116 -0.17 -3.84 5.71
CA ASN A 116 1.02 -4.10 4.94
C ASN A 116 1.91 -5.07 5.70
N GLU A 117 2.22 -6.19 5.08
CA GLU A 117 3.13 -7.21 5.61
C GLU A 117 4.40 -7.22 4.78
N TYR A 118 5.53 -7.11 5.43
CA TYR A 118 6.84 -7.16 4.82
C TYR A 118 7.64 -8.32 5.41
N ASN A 119 8.20 -9.15 4.53
CA ASN A 119 9.08 -10.24 4.91
C ASN A 119 10.39 -10.11 4.15
N GLN A 120 11.51 -10.31 4.83
CA GLN A 120 12.84 -10.35 4.26
C GLN A 120 13.52 -11.64 4.66
N LEU A 121 14.13 -12.29 3.70
CA LEU A 121 15.00 -13.45 3.90
C LEU A 121 16.32 -13.17 3.19
N THR A 122 17.43 -13.33 3.91
CA THR A 122 18.77 -13.30 3.35
C THR A 122 19.46 -14.64 3.59
N ALA A 123 20.30 -15.02 2.66
CA ALA A 123 21.08 -16.26 2.78
C ALA A 123 22.48 -16.07 2.20
N THR A 124 23.46 -16.77 2.79
CA THR A 124 24.84 -16.84 2.33
C THR A 124 25.35 -18.27 2.39
N ASP A 125 26.55 -18.49 1.88
CA ASP A 125 27.19 -19.81 1.88
C ASP A 125 26.37 -20.85 1.11
N PHE A 126 26.09 -20.56 -0.16
CA PHE A 126 25.41 -21.48 -1.06
C PHE A 126 26.38 -22.58 -1.52
N PRO A 127 25.91 -23.83 -1.68
CA PRO A 127 26.73 -24.94 -2.11
C PRO A 127 27.19 -24.82 -3.56
N SER A 128 26.45 -24.12 -4.41
CA SER A 128 26.75 -23.80 -5.82
C SER A 128 26.06 -22.53 -6.23
N ASP A 129 26.68 -21.80 -7.15
CA ASP A 129 26.07 -20.63 -7.78
C ASP A 129 24.86 -20.98 -8.67
N ASP A 130 24.74 -22.25 -9.10
CA ASP A 130 23.61 -22.75 -9.88
C ASP A 130 22.34 -22.97 -9.04
N ILE A 131 22.45 -22.89 -7.73
CA ILE A 131 21.32 -23.11 -6.81
C ILE A 131 20.99 -21.82 -6.04
N PRO A 132 20.36 -20.83 -6.68
CA PRO A 132 20.14 -19.49 -6.10
C PRO A 132 18.93 -19.41 -5.15
N TRP A 133 18.51 -20.55 -4.60
CA TRP A 133 17.33 -20.61 -3.73
C TRP A 133 17.72 -20.42 -2.27
N MET A 134 17.06 -19.51 -1.58
CA MET A 134 17.37 -19.14 -0.18
C MET A 134 17.42 -20.36 0.75
N GLY A 135 16.64 -21.40 0.45
CA GLY A 135 16.65 -22.66 1.19
C GLY A 135 17.98 -23.40 1.18
N ALA A 136 18.80 -23.22 0.14
CA ALA A 136 20.10 -23.89 -0.04
C ALA A 136 21.25 -23.20 0.71
N GLY A 137 21.14 -21.93 1.06
CA GLY A 137 22.19 -21.25 1.82
C GLY A 137 22.37 -21.84 3.21
N ALA A 138 23.62 -22.00 3.65
CA ALA A 138 23.97 -22.55 4.96
C ALA A 138 23.64 -21.54 6.08
N THR A 139 23.88 -20.26 5.86
CA THR A 139 23.57 -19.21 6.82
C THR A 139 22.34 -18.45 6.32
N LYS A 140 21.31 -18.38 7.14
CA LYS A 140 20.05 -17.70 6.83
C LYS A 140 19.69 -16.72 7.92
N ASN A 141 19.18 -15.57 7.52
CA ASN A 141 18.60 -14.58 8.42
C ASN A 141 17.30 -14.08 7.84
N GLY A 142 16.30 -13.88 8.68
CA GLY A 142 14.99 -13.39 8.27
C GLY A 142 14.46 -12.35 9.21
N ASP A 143 13.68 -11.44 8.66
CA ASP A 143 12.95 -10.42 9.40
C ASP A 143 11.56 -10.26 8.81
N ASN A 144 10.58 -9.95 9.65
CA ASN A 144 9.24 -9.62 9.20
C ASN A 144 8.65 -8.48 10.02
N ASN A 145 7.78 -7.73 9.39
CA ASN A 145 7.06 -6.66 10.02
C ASN A 145 5.65 -6.54 9.44
N ILE A 146 4.72 -6.12 10.27
CA ILE A 146 3.36 -5.79 9.86
C ILE A 146 3.00 -4.38 10.31
N GLU A 147 2.45 -3.62 9.39
CA GLU A 147 1.90 -2.29 9.65
C GLU A 147 0.40 -2.30 9.38
N GLN A 148 -0.39 -1.90 10.36
CA GLN A 148 -1.84 -1.85 10.24
C GLN A 148 -2.39 -0.55 10.82
N TRP A 149 -3.43 -0.05 10.18
CA TRP A 149 -4.22 1.04 10.74
C TRP A 149 -5.67 0.96 10.23
N ALA A 150 -6.55 1.56 11.00
CA ALA A 150 -7.94 1.73 10.64
C ALA A 150 -8.38 3.16 10.92
N LEU A 151 -9.26 3.67 10.07
CA LEU A 151 -9.87 4.99 10.16
C LEU A 151 -11.39 4.83 10.08
N ALA A 152 -12.10 5.55 10.92
CA ALA A 152 -13.55 5.68 10.84
C ALA A 152 -13.92 7.16 10.95
N SER A 153 -14.80 7.62 10.07
CA SER A 153 -15.18 9.03 9.98
C SER A 153 -16.69 9.17 9.87
N VAL A 154 -17.21 10.15 10.58
CA VAL A 154 -18.59 10.61 10.41
C VAL A 154 -18.54 12.05 9.90
N ILE A 155 -19.29 12.34 8.87
CA ILE A 155 -19.43 13.69 8.29
C ILE A 155 -20.91 14.05 8.22
N ALA A 156 -21.21 15.29 8.57
CA ALA A 156 -22.52 15.88 8.35
C ALA A 156 -22.34 17.28 7.75
N ARG A 157 -23.13 17.62 6.78
CA ARG A 157 -23.17 18.93 6.14
C ARG A 157 -24.61 19.34 5.94
N ALA A 158 -24.89 20.59 6.20
CA ALA A 158 -26.17 21.21 5.86
C ALA A 158 -25.94 22.55 5.20
N ASN A 159 -26.60 22.75 4.07
CA ASN A 159 -26.64 23.99 3.33
C ASN A 159 -28.11 24.49 3.32
N TYR A 160 -28.30 25.73 3.60
CA TYR A 160 -29.59 26.38 3.54
C TYR A 160 -29.49 27.64 2.70
N SER A 161 -30.43 27.82 1.79
CA SER A 161 -30.56 29.03 0.96
C SER A 161 -31.95 29.59 1.08
N PHE A 162 -32.05 30.91 1.28
CA PHE A 162 -33.29 31.65 1.26
C PHE A 162 -33.29 32.70 0.16
N LYS A 163 -34.25 32.60 -0.75
CA LYS A 163 -34.41 33.46 -1.94
C LYS A 163 -33.15 33.57 -2.80
N ASP A 164 -32.27 32.54 -2.75
CA ASP A 164 -30.95 32.50 -3.42
C ASP A 164 -30.03 33.70 -3.07
N ARG A 165 -30.35 34.42 -1.96
CA ARG A 165 -29.60 35.58 -1.47
C ARG A 165 -28.90 35.36 -0.17
N TYR A 166 -29.52 34.59 0.74
CA TYR A 166 -28.97 34.31 2.05
C TYR A 166 -28.59 32.84 2.08
N LEU A 167 -27.29 32.60 2.28
CA LEU A 167 -26.70 31.26 2.27
C LEU A 167 -26.11 30.98 3.64
N LEU A 168 -26.45 29.83 4.20
CA LEU A 168 -25.88 29.33 5.45
C LEU A 168 -25.36 27.92 5.19
N GLN A 169 -24.12 27.65 5.63
CA GLN A 169 -23.52 26.31 5.58
C GLN A 169 -22.96 25.93 6.95
N ALA A 170 -23.25 24.72 7.35
CA ALA A 170 -22.64 24.10 8.53
C ALA A 170 -22.04 22.75 8.12
N THR A 171 -20.85 22.44 8.65
CA THR A 171 -20.18 21.14 8.43
C THR A 171 -19.63 20.64 9.74
N PHE A 172 -19.87 19.38 10.01
CA PHE A 172 -19.32 18.64 11.16
C PHE A 172 -18.57 17.44 10.63
N ARG A 173 -17.39 17.18 11.20
CA ARG A 173 -16.62 15.96 10.95
C ARG A 173 -15.97 15.46 12.22
N ARG A 174 -16.05 14.15 12.41
CA ARG A 174 -15.34 13.45 13.48
C ARG A 174 -14.61 12.26 12.89
N ASP A 175 -13.31 12.20 13.14
CA ASP A 175 -12.43 11.14 12.70
C ASP A 175 -11.88 10.38 13.91
N GLY A 176 -11.87 9.06 13.80
CA GLY A 176 -11.19 8.15 14.72
C GLY A 176 -10.14 7.36 13.96
N CYS A 177 -8.92 7.34 14.49
CA CYS A 177 -7.81 6.61 13.89
C CYS A 177 -7.19 5.67 14.93
N SER A 178 -6.93 4.41 14.55
CA SER A 178 -6.33 3.41 15.44
C SER A 178 -4.89 3.71 15.85
N ARG A 179 -4.22 4.65 15.18
CA ARG A 179 -2.86 5.09 15.53
C ARG A 179 -2.82 6.16 16.62
N PHE A 180 -3.93 6.83 16.88
CA PHE A 180 -4.05 7.73 18.00
C PHE A 180 -4.51 6.88 19.20
N GLY A 181 -3.63 6.71 20.20
CA GLY A 181 -3.97 6.05 21.44
C GLY A 181 -5.16 6.73 22.11
N ALA A 182 -5.97 5.94 22.81
CA ALA A 182 -7.07 6.44 23.61
C ALA A 182 -6.55 7.20 24.82
#